data_89da94f127e02b7df8eb0e2e49872fe7
#
_entry.id   89da94f127e02b7df8eb0e2e49872fe7
#
_cell.length_a   1.000
_cell.length_b   1.000
_cell.length_c   1.000
_cell.angle_alpha   90.00
_cell.angle_beta   90.00
_cell.angle_gamma   90.00
#
_symmetry.space_group_name_H-M   'P 1'
#
loop_
_entity.id
_entity.type
_entity.pdbx_description
1 polymer ?
#
loop_
_entity_poly.entity_id
_entity_poly.type
_entity_poly.pdbx_seq_one_letter_code
_entity_poly.pdbx_strand_id
1 'polypeptide(L)'
;PGYKYFKTPHQVLYTGNSGTTTRLVAGLLCGLGIETVLSGDESIGKRPMDRIMKPLRYMNANITGINDNYTPLIIKPASISGITYEMEVASAQVKSAILFASLFANEPTKIKEFDTTRNHTETMFEHFNIPIAVSNDIIEMPSLGIEHIKPADFHVPGDISSAAYFIVA
;
A
#
# COMPACT_ATOMS: atom_id res chain seq x y z
N PRO A 1 -18.34 -1.09 -12.57
CA PRO A 1 -17.93 -1.74 -11.32
C PRO A 1 -16.81 -0.93 -10.70
N GLY A 2 -16.73 -0.89 -9.42
CA GLY A 2 -15.70 -0.20 -8.65
C GLY A 2 -15.45 -0.96 -7.35
N TYR A 3 -14.79 -0.32 -6.36
CA TYR A 3 -14.41 -0.96 -5.10
C TYR A 3 -15.57 -1.67 -4.38
N LYS A 4 -16.83 -1.22 -4.56
CA LYS A 4 -18.05 -1.83 -4.00
C LYS A 4 -18.30 -3.27 -4.48
N TYR A 5 -17.63 -3.69 -5.55
CA TYR A 5 -17.76 -5.04 -6.10
C TYR A 5 -16.63 -5.97 -5.67
N PHE A 6 -15.65 -5.46 -4.94
CA PHE A 6 -14.65 -6.33 -4.32
C PHE A 6 -15.31 -7.22 -3.27
N LYS A 7 -14.92 -8.48 -3.30
CA LYS A 7 -15.45 -9.52 -2.39
C LYS A 7 -14.29 -10.26 -1.76
N THR A 8 -14.57 -10.87 -0.63
CA THR A 8 -13.63 -11.84 -0.02
C THR A 8 -13.28 -12.91 -1.05
N PRO A 9 -11.99 -13.08 -1.36
CA PRO A 9 -11.55 -14.09 -2.30
C PRO A 9 -11.73 -15.49 -1.71
N HIS A 10 -12.07 -16.46 -2.56
CA HIS A 10 -12.19 -17.87 -2.16
C HIS A 10 -10.82 -18.58 -2.04
N GLN A 11 -9.76 -17.94 -2.50
CA GLN A 11 -8.41 -18.49 -2.52
C GLN A 11 -7.41 -17.46 -2.00
N VAL A 12 -6.24 -17.96 -1.62
CA VAL A 12 -5.07 -17.11 -1.28
C VAL A 12 -4.72 -16.24 -2.48
N LEU A 13 -4.55 -14.96 -2.26
CA LEU A 13 -4.05 -14.04 -3.26
C LEU A 13 -2.54 -14.22 -3.41
N TYR A 14 -2.13 -14.74 -4.55
CA TYR A 14 -0.73 -15.08 -4.82
C TYR A 14 -0.02 -13.95 -5.57
N THR A 15 1.04 -13.42 -5.00
CA THR A 15 1.80 -12.26 -5.52
C THR A 15 3.13 -12.65 -6.20
N GLY A 16 3.39 -13.94 -6.37
CA GLY A 16 4.66 -14.42 -6.91
C GLY A 16 5.84 -14.00 -6.04
N ASN A 17 6.90 -13.46 -6.65
CA ASN A 17 8.07 -12.95 -5.96
C ASN A 17 8.05 -11.40 -5.81
N SER A 18 6.92 -10.75 -6.06
CA SER A 18 6.81 -9.29 -6.06
C SER A 18 6.60 -8.72 -4.65
N GLY A 19 7.68 -8.24 -4.04
CA GLY A 19 7.60 -7.52 -2.76
C GLY A 19 6.81 -6.23 -2.86
N THR A 20 6.84 -5.54 -3.99
CA THR A 20 6.05 -4.34 -4.23
C THR A 20 4.56 -4.68 -4.23
N THR A 21 4.13 -5.64 -5.04
CA THR A 21 2.74 -6.07 -5.09
C THR A 21 2.24 -6.49 -3.71
N THR A 22 3.00 -7.33 -3.01
CA THR A 22 2.63 -7.82 -1.67
C THR A 22 2.38 -6.67 -0.71
N ARG A 23 3.28 -5.70 -0.64
CA ARG A 23 3.20 -4.61 0.33
C ARG A 23 2.13 -3.57 -0.01
N LEU A 24 2.03 -3.16 -1.26
CA LEU A 24 1.05 -2.16 -1.69
C LEU A 24 -0.38 -2.72 -1.61
N VAL A 25 -0.57 -3.95 -2.10
CA VAL A 25 -1.88 -4.61 -2.05
C VAL A 25 -2.30 -4.91 -0.61
N ALA A 26 -1.36 -5.24 0.29
CA ALA A 26 -1.69 -5.38 1.72
C ALA A 26 -2.30 -4.10 2.31
N GLY A 27 -1.71 -2.92 2.02
CA GLY A 27 -2.27 -1.63 2.42
C GLY A 27 -3.69 -1.40 1.88
N LEU A 28 -3.88 -1.64 0.59
CA LEU A 28 -5.19 -1.51 -0.06
C LEU A 28 -6.24 -2.45 0.54
N LEU A 29 -5.90 -3.71 0.79
CA LEU A 29 -6.82 -4.72 1.34
C LEU A 29 -7.19 -4.42 2.79
N CYS A 30 -6.24 -3.93 3.59
CA CYS A 30 -6.53 -3.43 4.94
C CYS A 30 -7.56 -2.29 4.88
N GLY A 31 -7.37 -1.34 3.97
CA GLY A 31 -8.29 -0.22 3.77
C GLY A 31 -9.68 -0.66 3.33
N LEU A 32 -9.77 -1.60 2.38
CA LEU A 32 -11.04 -2.17 1.90
C LEU A 32 -11.79 -2.97 2.98
N GLY A 33 -11.13 -3.40 4.04
CA GLY A 33 -11.74 -4.24 5.08
C GLY A 33 -12.18 -5.61 4.55
N ILE A 34 -11.45 -6.19 3.61
CA ILE A 34 -11.75 -7.49 3.01
C ILE A 34 -10.94 -8.57 3.71
N GLU A 35 -11.64 -9.62 4.19
CA GLU A 35 -10.95 -10.78 4.75
C GLU A 35 -10.21 -11.52 3.64
N THR A 36 -8.89 -11.72 3.82
CA THR A 36 -8.06 -12.37 2.81
C THR A 36 -6.74 -12.88 3.36
N VAL A 37 -6.13 -13.81 2.62
CA VAL A 37 -4.76 -14.26 2.83
C VAL A 37 -3.92 -13.87 1.62
N LEU A 38 -2.81 -13.19 1.87
CA LEU A 38 -1.87 -12.74 0.86
C LEU A 38 -0.56 -13.51 0.99
N SER A 39 -0.12 -14.17 -0.07
CA SER A 39 1.09 -14.98 -0.08
C SER A 39 1.87 -14.83 -1.39
N GLY A 40 3.05 -15.39 -1.43
CA GLY A 40 3.89 -15.42 -2.62
C GLY A 40 4.77 -16.66 -2.64
N ASP A 41 5.83 -16.62 -3.43
CA ASP A 41 6.79 -17.71 -3.55
C ASP A 41 7.73 -17.79 -2.32
N GLU A 42 8.66 -18.72 -2.35
CA GLU A 42 9.67 -18.90 -1.29
C GLU A 42 10.53 -17.64 -1.07
N SER A 43 10.79 -16.85 -2.11
CA SER A 43 11.56 -15.61 -2.01
C SER A 43 10.78 -14.55 -1.20
N ILE A 44 9.49 -14.39 -1.44
CA ILE A 44 8.62 -13.50 -0.65
C ILE A 44 8.47 -14.01 0.78
N GLY A 45 8.36 -15.31 0.96
CA GLY A 45 8.29 -15.94 2.28
C GLY A 45 9.46 -15.60 3.22
N LYS A 46 10.60 -15.22 2.65
CA LYS A 46 11.82 -14.83 3.40
C LYS A 46 11.96 -13.32 3.60
N ARG A 47 11.09 -12.50 2.99
CA ARG A 47 11.19 -11.04 3.09
C ARG A 47 10.38 -10.50 4.25
N PRO A 48 10.96 -9.64 5.10
CA PRO A 48 10.25 -9.04 6.23
C PRO A 48 9.08 -8.17 5.77
N MET A 49 7.96 -8.29 6.46
CA MET A 49 6.72 -7.53 6.24
C MET A 49 6.36 -6.64 7.44
N ASP A 50 7.10 -6.72 8.55
CA ASP A 50 6.92 -5.92 9.75
C ASP A 50 6.89 -4.42 9.45
N ARG A 51 7.71 -3.96 8.51
CA ARG A 51 7.81 -2.55 8.12
C ARG A 51 6.50 -1.96 7.61
N ILE A 52 5.64 -2.77 6.97
CA ILE A 52 4.31 -2.33 6.57
C ILE A 52 3.25 -2.71 7.60
N MET A 53 3.40 -3.84 8.29
CA MET A 53 2.43 -4.30 9.26
C MET A 53 2.34 -3.36 10.47
N LYS A 54 3.48 -2.84 10.93
CA LYS A 54 3.55 -1.90 12.06
C LYS A 54 2.71 -0.63 11.81
N PRO A 55 2.96 0.17 10.77
CA PRO A 55 2.16 1.37 10.51
C PRO A 55 0.69 1.04 10.18
N LEU A 56 0.40 -0.04 9.46
CA LEU A 56 -0.98 -0.44 9.18
C LEU A 56 -1.74 -0.79 10.47
N ARG A 57 -1.09 -1.40 11.44
CA ARG A 57 -1.69 -1.65 12.77
C ARG A 57 -1.93 -0.35 13.55
N TYR A 58 -1.06 0.65 13.41
CA TYR A 58 -1.33 1.97 13.98
C TYR A 58 -2.57 2.63 13.35
N MET A 59 -2.86 2.31 12.08
CA MET A 59 -4.11 2.67 11.41
C MET A 59 -5.30 1.77 11.81
N ASN A 60 -5.17 0.94 12.85
CA ASN A 60 -6.17 -0.03 13.30
C ASN A 60 -6.43 -1.20 12.34
N ALA A 61 -5.52 -1.49 11.41
CA ALA A 61 -5.66 -2.66 10.53
C ALA A 61 -5.47 -3.97 11.31
N ASN A 62 -6.33 -4.95 11.03
CA ASN A 62 -6.19 -6.30 11.56
C ASN A 62 -5.38 -7.15 10.57
N ILE A 63 -4.07 -7.10 10.71
CA ILE A 63 -3.11 -7.80 9.86
C ILE A 63 -2.12 -8.60 10.70
N THR A 64 -1.92 -9.87 10.37
CA THR A 64 -0.97 -10.78 11.01
C THR A 64 -0.16 -11.55 9.97
N GLY A 65 0.96 -12.11 10.37
CA GLY A 65 1.83 -12.91 9.51
C GLY A 65 2.56 -13.99 10.31
N ILE A 66 3.27 -14.88 9.62
CA ILE A 66 4.10 -15.90 10.28
C ILE A 66 5.20 -15.22 11.09
N ASN A 67 5.36 -15.65 12.35
CA ASN A 67 6.29 -15.07 13.31
C ASN A 67 6.16 -13.53 13.40
N ASP A 68 4.94 -13.03 13.16
CA ASP A 68 4.60 -11.62 13.16
C ASP A 68 5.42 -10.77 12.16
N ASN A 69 6.00 -11.38 11.14
CA ASN A 69 6.92 -10.71 10.22
C ASN A 69 6.90 -11.21 8.77
N TYR A 70 6.35 -12.38 8.46
CA TYR A 70 6.49 -12.99 7.15
C TYR A 70 5.14 -13.38 6.54
N THR A 71 5.11 -13.55 5.20
CA THR A 71 3.94 -14.11 4.52
C THR A 71 3.77 -15.61 4.87
N PRO A 72 2.53 -16.15 4.77
CA PRO A 72 1.28 -15.49 4.41
C PRO A 72 0.84 -14.40 5.38
N LEU A 73 0.36 -13.27 4.83
CA LEU A 73 -0.30 -12.23 5.62
C LEU A 73 -1.80 -12.54 5.68
N ILE A 74 -2.34 -12.56 6.88
CA ILE A 74 -3.77 -12.72 7.13
C ILE A 74 -4.33 -11.35 7.45
N ILE A 75 -5.27 -10.88 6.64
CA ILE A 75 -5.94 -9.60 6.79
C ILE A 75 -7.40 -9.88 7.13
N LYS A 76 -7.91 -9.24 8.17
CA LYS A 76 -9.31 -9.31 8.58
C LYS A 76 -9.95 -7.93 8.52
N PRO A 77 -11.28 -7.87 8.35
CA PRO A 77 -12.00 -6.60 8.35
C PRO A 77 -11.73 -5.78 9.62
N ALA A 78 -11.43 -4.50 9.40
CA ALA A 78 -11.29 -3.50 10.46
C ALA A 78 -11.62 -2.12 9.89
N SER A 79 -12.00 -1.19 10.76
CA SER A 79 -12.16 0.21 10.38
C SER A 79 -10.80 0.91 10.46
N ILE A 80 -10.36 1.48 9.36
CA ILE A 80 -9.06 2.16 9.28
C ILE A 80 -9.18 3.59 9.79
N SER A 81 -8.28 3.96 10.68
CA SER A 81 -8.13 5.34 11.17
C SER A 81 -6.92 6.01 10.50
N GLY A 82 -7.03 7.34 10.31
CA GLY A 82 -5.89 8.14 9.93
C GLY A 82 -4.83 8.19 11.04
N ILE A 83 -3.59 8.41 10.67
CA ILE A 83 -2.46 8.48 11.61
C ILE A 83 -1.51 9.62 11.25
N THR A 84 -0.76 10.07 12.24
CA THR A 84 0.51 10.78 12.01
C THR A 84 1.63 9.78 12.20
N TYR A 85 2.38 9.51 11.13
CA TYR A 85 3.44 8.51 11.13
C TYR A 85 4.76 9.11 10.70
N GLU A 86 5.77 9.01 11.54
CA GLU A 86 7.15 9.35 11.20
C GLU A 86 7.87 8.07 10.76
N MET A 87 8.36 8.07 9.53
CA MET A 87 9.00 6.89 8.95
C MET A 87 10.36 6.64 9.60
N GLU A 88 10.61 5.42 10.04
CA GLU A 88 11.88 5.01 10.66
C GLU A 88 12.96 4.72 9.61
N VAL A 89 12.59 4.51 8.37
CA VAL A 89 13.49 4.20 7.24
C VAL A 89 12.96 4.78 5.94
N ALA A 90 13.83 5.14 5.02
CA ALA A 90 13.45 5.55 3.68
C ALA A 90 12.89 4.35 2.88
N SER A 91 11.58 4.29 2.70
CA SER A 91 10.92 3.21 1.97
C SER A 91 9.65 3.67 1.27
N ALA A 92 9.73 3.82 -0.05
CA ALA A 92 8.56 4.12 -0.87
C ALA A 92 7.44 3.08 -0.72
N GLN A 93 7.77 1.81 -0.46
CA GLN A 93 6.76 0.75 -0.29
C GLN A 93 5.99 0.88 1.02
N VAL A 94 6.64 1.29 2.10
CA VAL A 94 5.98 1.57 3.39
C VAL A 94 5.06 2.78 3.23
N LYS A 95 5.55 3.87 2.67
CA LYS A 95 4.78 5.06 2.34
C LYS A 95 3.54 4.71 1.50
N SER A 96 3.73 3.99 0.40
CA SER A 96 2.64 3.60 -0.49
C SER A 96 1.60 2.72 0.21
N ALA A 97 2.01 1.76 1.05
CA ALA A 97 1.08 0.92 1.79
C ALA A 97 0.17 1.75 2.73
N ILE A 98 0.75 2.74 3.44
CA ILE A 98 -0.01 3.67 4.28
C ILE A 98 -0.95 4.51 3.43
N LEU A 99 -0.49 5.08 2.31
CA LEU A 99 -1.30 5.91 1.41
C LEU A 99 -2.48 5.12 0.81
N PHE A 100 -2.29 3.87 0.42
CA PHE A 100 -3.40 3.04 -0.06
C PHE A 100 -4.42 2.71 1.03
N ALA A 101 -3.98 2.45 2.26
CA ALA A 101 -4.88 2.24 3.37
C ALA A 101 -5.65 3.53 3.73
N SER A 102 -5.00 4.69 3.65
CA SER A 102 -5.57 6.00 3.99
C SER A 102 -6.71 6.44 3.07
N LEU A 103 -6.85 5.85 1.86
CA LEU A 103 -8.02 6.07 1.00
C LEU A 103 -9.35 5.71 1.69
N PHE A 104 -9.31 4.88 2.70
CA PHE A 104 -10.48 4.37 3.44
C PHE A 104 -10.49 4.85 4.89
N ALA A 105 -9.54 5.67 5.29
CA ALA A 105 -9.43 6.15 6.65
C ALA A 105 -10.53 7.18 6.97
N ASN A 106 -11.04 7.11 8.20
CA ASN A 106 -12.07 8.03 8.72
C ASN A 106 -11.48 9.36 9.22
N GLU A 107 -10.16 9.47 9.29
CA GLU A 107 -9.42 10.64 9.73
C GLU A 107 -8.28 10.95 8.76
N PRO A 108 -7.75 12.19 8.72
CA PRO A 108 -6.60 12.52 7.90
C PRO A 108 -5.36 11.71 8.27
N THR A 109 -4.55 11.40 7.27
CA THR A 109 -3.26 10.73 7.44
C THR A 109 -2.13 11.67 7.10
N LYS A 110 -1.13 11.74 7.97
CA LYS A 110 0.09 12.52 7.79
C LYS A 110 1.30 11.62 7.90
N ILE A 111 2.16 11.64 6.88
CA ILE A 111 3.40 10.88 6.83
C ILE A 111 4.55 11.87 6.82
N LYS A 112 5.51 11.70 7.73
CA LYS A 112 6.80 12.39 7.67
C LYS A 112 7.83 11.40 7.15
N GLU A 113 8.43 11.69 6.00
CA GLU A 113 9.47 10.85 5.42
C GLU A 113 10.78 10.97 6.22
N PHE A 114 11.50 9.86 6.35
CA PHE A 114 12.85 9.84 6.93
C PHE A 114 13.87 10.47 5.97
N ASP A 115 13.72 10.21 4.69
CA ASP A 115 14.48 10.75 3.58
C ASP A 115 13.62 10.64 2.32
N THR A 116 13.92 11.43 1.29
CA THR A 116 13.15 11.46 0.06
C THR A 116 13.13 10.09 -0.61
N THR A 117 11.95 9.59 -0.88
CA THR A 117 11.73 8.33 -1.60
C THR A 117 11.01 8.56 -2.92
N ARG A 118 10.88 7.50 -3.74
CA ARG A 118 10.11 7.56 -4.99
C ARG A 118 8.67 8.01 -4.71
N ASN A 119 8.18 8.96 -5.51
CA ASN A 119 6.86 9.59 -5.35
C ASN A 119 5.80 9.04 -6.33
N HIS A 120 5.94 7.81 -6.79
CA HIS A 120 5.06 7.24 -7.83
C HIS A 120 3.60 7.15 -7.37
N THR A 121 3.36 6.87 -6.09
CA THR A 121 2.01 6.79 -5.54
C THR A 121 1.38 8.18 -5.44
N GLU A 122 2.12 9.17 -5.01
CA GLU A 122 1.68 10.56 -4.94
C GLU A 122 1.32 11.07 -6.34
N THR A 123 2.20 10.89 -7.31
CA THR A 123 1.96 11.27 -8.71
C THR A 123 0.73 10.55 -9.29
N MET A 124 0.55 9.27 -8.97
CA MET A 124 -0.63 8.52 -9.37
C MET A 124 -1.90 9.07 -8.71
N PHE A 125 -1.85 9.41 -7.43
CA PHE A 125 -3.00 9.99 -6.72
C PHE A 125 -3.39 11.33 -7.31
N GLU A 126 -2.42 12.20 -7.60
CA GLU A 126 -2.65 13.47 -8.29
C GLU A 126 -3.32 13.26 -9.65
N HIS A 127 -2.85 12.29 -10.44
CA HIS A 127 -3.45 11.95 -11.75
C HIS A 127 -4.91 11.52 -11.64
N PHE A 128 -5.28 10.78 -10.59
CA PHE A 128 -6.66 10.38 -10.31
C PHE A 128 -7.47 11.45 -9.54
N ASN A 129 -6.93 12.66 -9.39
CA ASN A 129 -7.52 13.76 -8.62
C ASN A 129 -7.86 13.36 -7.17
N ILE A 130 -7.05 12.48 -6.59
CA ILE A 130 -7.10 12.17 -5.17
C ILE A 130 -6.32 13.27 -4.46
N PRO A 131 -6.95 14.04 -3.56
CA PRO A 131 -6.26 15.12 -2.85
C PRO A 131 -5.14 14.55 -2.00
N ILE A 132 -3.94 15.01 -2.29
CA ILE A 132 -2.72 14.73 -1.55
C ILE A 132 -1.90 16.02 -1.54
N ALA A 133 -1.38 16.40 -0.40
CA ALA A 133 -0.49 17.53 -0.26
C ALA A 133 0.91 17.03 0.10
N VAL A 134 1.91 17.47 -0.67
CA VAL A 134 3.30 17.15 -0.42
C VAL A 134 4.06 18.44 -0.17
N SER A 135 4.68 18.58 1.00
CA SER A 135 5.45 19.76 1.38
C SER A 135 6.71 19.32 2.12
N ASN A 136 7.87 19.53 1.51
CA ASN A 136 9.16 19.03 1.98
C ASN A 136 9.14 17.50 2.20
N ASP A 137 9.32 17.08 3.46
CA ASP A 137 9.30 15.68 3.92
C ASP A 137 7.93 15.22 4.45
N ILE A 138 6.89 16.06 4.30
CA ILE A 138 5.55 15.79 4.85
C ILE A 138 4.57 15.53 3.72
N ILE A 139 3.83 14.44 3.84
CA ILE A 139 2.74 14.06 2.96
C ILE A 139 1.45 14.00 3.77
N GLU A 140 0.44 14.70 3.32
CA GLU A 140 -0.86 14.77 3.99
C GLU A 140 -1.98 14.31 3.06
N MET A 141 -2.81 13.41 3.55
CA MET A 141 -4.04 12.98 2.90
C MET A 141 -5.23 13.31 3.78
N PRO A 142 -6.20 14.06 3.27
CA PRO A 142 -7.45 14.27 3.98
C PRO A 142 -8.28 12.97 4.04
N SER A 143 -9.19 12.88 4.98
CA SER A 143 -10.22 11.84 4.97
C SER A 143 -11.27 12.19 3.92
N LEU A 144 -11.31 11.45 2.82
CA LEU A 144 -12.13 11.80 1.65
C LEU A 144 -13.31 10.87 1.40
N GLY A 145 -13.16 9.62 1.80
CA GLY A 145 -14.00 8.57 1.26
C GLY A 145 -13.69 8.24 -0.21
N ILE A 146 -13.59 6.97 -0.50
CA ILE A 146 -13.19 6.44 -1.82
C ILE A 146 -14.22 6.73 -2.93
N GLU A 147 -15.45 7.09 -2.60
CA GLU A 147 -16.52 7.43 -3.54
C GLU A 147 -16.21 8.71 -4.35
N HIS A 148 -15.29 9.53 -3.89
CA HIS A 148 -14.86 10.74 -4.58
C HIS A 148 -13.79 10.48 -5.67
N ILE A 149 -13.21 9.28 -5.69
CA ILE A 149 -12.21 8.90 -6.69
C ILE A 149 -12.91 8.64 -8.03
N LYS A 150 -12.50 9.39 -9.04
CA LYS A 150 -13.03 9.25 -10.40
C LYS A 150 -12.13 8.34 -11.24
N PRO A 151 -12.69 7.50 -12.11
CA PRO A 151 -11.89 6.74 -13.06
C PRO A 151 -11.19 7.69 -14.04
N ALA A 152 -9.95 7.35 -14.39
CA ALA A 152 -9.18 8.03 -15.42
C ALA A 152 -8.37 6.98 -16.19
N ASP A 153 -8.06 7.30 -17.44
CA ASP A 153 -7.14 6.48 -18.23
C ASP A 153 -5.71 6.72 -17.74
N PHE A 154 -4.96 5.62 -17.63
CA PHE A 154 -3.58 5.66 -17.16
C PHE A 154 -2.68 4.83 -18.08
N HIS A 155 -1.62 5.45 -18.57
CA HIS A 155 -0.59 4.76 -19.32
C HIS A 155 0.58 4.40 -18.40
N VAL A 156 0.80 3.11 -18.19
CA VAL A 156 1.93 2.63 -17.38
C VAL A 156 3.21 2.76 -18.20
N PRO A 157 4.19 3.58 -17.76
CA PRO A 157 5.46 3.72 -18.48
C PRO A 157 6.28 2.44 -18.39
N GLY A 158 7.23 2.28 -19.33
CA GLY A 158 8.19 1.18 -19.28
C GLY A 158 9.13 1.29 -18.08
N ASP A 159 9.54 0.13 -17.56
CA ASP A 159 10.50 0.04 -16.45
C ASP A 159 11.92 -0.09 -16.99
N ILE A 160 12.70 0.99 -16.86
CA ILE A 160 14.11 1.01 -17.29
C ILE A 160 14.96 -0.02 -16.52
N SER A 161 14.63 -0.33 -15.28
CA SER A 161 15.37 -1.32 -14.49
C SER A 161 15.20 -2.72 -15.07
N SER A 162 13.99 -3.08 -15.48
CA SER A 162 13.73 -4.34 -16.19
C SER A 162 14.34 -4.35 -17.59
N ALA A 163 14.32 -3.21 -18.29
CA ALA A 163 14.90 -3.08 -19.62
C ALA A 163 16.44 -3.19 -19.61
N ALA A 164 17.10 -2.84 -18.50
CA ALA A 164 18.55 -2.84 -18.38
C ALA A 164 19.18 -4.21 -18.72
N TYR A 165 18.51 -5.31 -18.39
CA TYR A 165 18.98 -6.66 -18.74
C TYR A 165 19.08 -6.89 -20.24
N PHE A 166 18.20 -6.27 -21.03
CA PHE A 166 18.23 -6.34 -22.49
C PHE A 166 19.17 -5.32 -23.13
N ILE A 167 19.42 -4.19 -22.41
CA ILE A 167 20.29 -3.11 -22.92
C ILE A 167 21.76 -3.52 -22.80
N VAL A 168 22.14 -4.30 -21.78
CA VAL A 168 23.53 -4.72 -21.54
C VAL A 168 23.84 -6.13 -22.05
N ALA A 169 22.87 -6.85 -22.60
CA ALA A 169 23.07 -8.16 -23.23
C ALA A 169 23.56 -8.00 -24.68
#